data_6ed22f046c604275c93bd69cc407c791
#
_entry.id   6ed22f046c604275c93bd69cc407c791
#
_cell.length_a   1.000
_cell.length_b   1.000
_cell.length_c   1.000
_cell.angle_alpha   90.00
_cell.angle_beta   90.00
_cell.angle_gamma   90.00
#
_symmetry.space_group_name_H-M   'P 1'
#
loop_
_entity.id
_entity.type
_entity.pdbx_description
1 polymer ?
#
loop_
_entity_poly.entity_id
_entity_poly.type
_entity_poly.pdbx_seq_one_letter_code
_entity_poly.pdbx_strand_id
1 'polypeptide(L)'
;MSKKISRADFLKTSGAGLAAMTVVPGNVMGAAFGHKAPSDKLNIAAVGVGGMGNANISNVKKTENIVALCDTDWGYAKNVLNAFPKAKKFWDWREMYDKAANEIDAVICATPDHTHALVSAHAMELGKHVYCQKPLTHSVYESRLLTKLAAKNQVATSMGNQGSSGVGVETVCNWIWNGEIGEVTHVDAFTDRPIWPQGLMVPKEVDPIPDTLNWDLFLGPAKYRPYNKIYQPWNWRGWWDYGTGALGDMACHILHPVFKALDLGYPTEVQGSSTALLTDCAPQAQMVKYKFPARAKKYKAKMPEVTVTWYDGGLTPPRPEGLEPGKNLNDSGGGAIFYGTKDILVCGCYGVNPYLVSGRVPETPKRARHVELSHEMDWVRACKESKENRQMTNSDFSEAGPFNEMVVMGVLAVRLQALNKVLKWDGENMKFTNISPDEKLRIMIEDGFSVNDGHPTFNKTYTDPINALEFANEMIKHNYRAGWKLPDMPR
;
A
#
# COMPACT_ATOMS: atom_id res chain seq x y z
N MET A 1 -48.49 -38.56 -12.21
CA MET A 1 -47.89 -38.34 -10.86
C MET A 1 -46.49 -38.96 -10.84
N SER A 2 -45.47 -38.19 -11.02
CA SER A 2 -44.08 -38.65 -11.01
C SER A 2 -43.58 -38.69 -9.58
N LYS A 3 -43.25 -39.88 -9.06
CA LYS A 3 -42.64 -40.08 -7.73
C LYS A 3 -41.20 -39.59 -7.79
N LYS A 4 -40.84 -38.58 -6.99
CA LYS A 4 -39.47 -38.17 -6.74
C LYS A 4 -38.75 -39.27 -5.98
N ILE A 5 -37.72 -39.86 -6.58
CA ILE A 5 -36.84 -40.85 -5.96
C ILE A 5 -35.89 -40.09 -5.01
N SER A 6 -35.76 -40.53 -3.74
CA SER A 6 -34.84 -39.91 -2.78
C SER A 6 -33.38 -40.31 -3.07
N ARG A 7 -32.42 -39.49 -2.62
CA ARG A 7 -30.99 -39.82 -2.73
C ARG A 7 -30.60 -41.14 -2.08
N ALA A 8 -31.33 -41.57 -1.06
CA ALA A 8 -31.11 -42.85 -0.38
C ALA A 8 -31.61 -44.04 -1.20
N ASP A 9 -32.67 -43.87 -1.99
CA ASP A 9 -33.20 -44.93 -2.85
C ASP A 9 -32.39 -45.10 -4.14
N PHE A 10 -31.78 -44.04 -4.63
CA PHE A 10 -30.83 -44.09 -5.75
C PHE A 10 -29.56 -44.89 -5.39
N LEU A 11 -29.06 -44.76 -4.15
CA LEU A 11 -27.87 -45.51 -3.69
C LEU A 11 -28.15 -47.01 -3.43
N LYS A 12 -29.39 -47.38 -3.16
CA LYS A 12 -29.76 -48.80 -2.92
C LYS A 12 -30.04 -49.58 -4.22
N THR A 13 -30.41 -48.89 -5.29
CA THR A 13 -30.71 -49.54 -6.60
C THR A 13 -29.47 -49.66 -7.50
N SER A 14 -28.36 -49.02 -7.21
CA SER A 14 -27.11 -49.11 -7.98
C SER A 14 -26.14 -50.23 -7.50
N GLY A 15 -26.57 -51.06 -6.59
CA GLY A 15 -25.73 -52.13 -5.98
C GLY A 15 -25.65 -53.44 -6.73
N ALA A 16 -26.20 -53.59 -7.96
CA ALA A 16 -26.10 -54.83 -8.74
C ALA A 16 -25.92 -54.48 -10.23
N GLY A 17 -24.68 -54.37 -10.67
CA GLY A 17 -24.40 -54.31 -12.10
C GLY A 17 -23.12 -53.52 -12.44
N LEU A 18 -22.05 -54.28 -12.68
CA LEU A 18 -20.82 -53.87 -13.39
C LEU A 18 -19.96 -52.76 -12.77
N ALA A 19 -18.88 -53.18 -12.21
CA ALA A 19 -17.69 -52.42 -11.88
C ALA A 19 -17.06 -51.80 -13.15
N ALA A 20 -17.61 -50.68 -13.63
CA ALA A 20 -16.85 -49.69 -14.36
C ALA A 20 -16.10 -48.93 -13.31
N MET A 21 -14.82 -49.25 -13.07
CA MET A 21 -13.90 -48.37 -12.35
C MET A 21 -13.80 -47.05 -13.12
N THR A 22 -14.65 -46.09 -12.82
CA THR A 22 -14.36 -44.70 -13.08
C THR A 22 -13.28 -44.32 -12.12
N VAL A 23 -12.02 -44.32 -12.58
CA VAL A 23 -10.90 -43.68 -11.88
C VAL A 23 -11.24 -42.20 -11.83
N VAL A 24 -11.92 -41.77 -10.78
CA VAL A 24 -12.07 -40.35 -10.46
C VAL A 24 -10.69 -39.90 -9.99
N PRO A 25 -10.01 -39.01 -10.72
CA PRO A 25 -8.69 -38.53 -10.29
C PRO A 25 -8.78 -38.04 -8.84
N GLY A 26 -7.80 -38.39 -7.99
CA GLY A 26 -7.77 -38.06 -6.56
C GLY A 26 -7.98 -36.56 -6.24
N ASN A 27 -7.77 -35.67 -7.20
CA ASN A 27 -7.99 -34.23 -7.11
C ASN A 27 -9.50 -33.83 -7.10
N VAL A 28 -10.42 -34.75 -7.44
CA VAL A 28 -11.87 -34.51 -7.44
C VAL A 28 -12.52 -34.97 -6.13
N MET A 29 -11.83 -35.82 -5.35
CA MET A 29 -12.28 -36.31 -4.05
C MET A 29 -11.67 -35.54 -2.85
N GLY A 30 -11.43 -34.26 -3.02
CA GLY A 30 -10.75 -33.27 -2.17
C GLY A 30 -10.61 -33.57 -0.67
N ALA A 31 -11.66 -33.45 0.09
CA ALA A 31 -11.56 -33.44 1.55
C ALA A 31 -11.22 -34.80 2.21
N ALA A 32 -11.56 -35.95 1.57
CA ALA A 32 -11.31 -37.27 2.15
C ALA A 32 -9.84 -37.70 2.11
N PHE A 33 -8.98 -37.06 1.32
CA PHE A 33 -7.57 -37.38 1.13
C PHE A 33 -6.61 -36.21 1.37
N GLY A 34 -7.06 -35.13 2.02
CA GLY A 34 -6.22 -33.96 2.33
C GLY A 34 -5.86 -33.10 1.11
N HIS A 35 -6.46 -33.31 -0.05
CA HIS A 35 -6.29 -32.49 -1.24
C HIS A 35 -7.50 -31.59 -1.44
N LYS A 36 -7.28 -30.28 -1.68
CA LYS A 36 -8.34 -29.35 -2.06
C LYS A 36 -8.86 -29.72 -3.45
N ALA A 37 -10.19 -29.79 -3.61
CA ALA A 37 -10.79 -30.00 -4.92
C ALA A 37 -10.40 -28.83 -5.86
N PRO A 38 -10.27 -29.06 -7.17
CA PRO A 38 -10.03 -27.96 -8.15
C PRO A 38 -11.04 -26.82 -8.04
N SER A 39 -12.31 -27.13 -7.71
CA SER A 39 -13.39 -26.17 -7.49
C SER A 39 -13.22 -25.28 -6.24
N ASP A 40 -12.34 -25.67 -5.29
CA ASP A 40 -12.11 -24.96 -4.05
C ASP A 40 -10.93 -23.98 -4.14
N LYS A 41 -10.23 -23.97 -5.29
CA LYS A 41 -9.11 -23.08 -5.55
C LYS A 41 -9.59 -21.81 -6.24
N LEU A 42 -9.06 -20.67 -5.81
CA LEU A 42 -9.24 -19.43 -6.53
C LEU A 42 -8.39 -19.43 -7.81
N ASN A 43 -8.94 -18.89 -8.86
CA ASN A 43 -8.24 -18.56 -10.09
C ASN A 43 -7.72 -17.12 -9.98
N ILE A 44 -6.44 -16.97 -9.74
CA ILE A 44 -5.80 -15.68 -9.48
C ILE A 44 -5.11 -15.17 -10.74
N ALA A 45 -5.37 -13.91 -11.09
CA ALA A 45 -4.56 -13.14 -12.02
C ALA A 45 -3.58 -12.25 -11.26
N ALA A 46 -2.42 -11.96 -11.85
CA ALA A 46 -1.47 -11.04 -11.27
C ALA A 46 -1.00 -10.01 -12.30
N VAL A 47 -0.92 -8.74 -11.88
CA VAL A 47 -0.47 -7.59 -12.67
C VAL A 47 0.74 -6.96 -11.99
N GLY A 48 1.86 -6.81 -12.72
CA GLY A 48 3.16 -6.44 -12.17
C GLY A 48 3.83 -7.63 -11.50
N VAL A 49 4.40 -8.55 -12.28
CA VAL A 49 4.83 -9.87 -11.76
C VAL A 49 6.34 -10.01 -11.59
N GLY A 50 7.14 -9.03 -12.04
CA GLY A 50 8.61 -9.10 -12.01
C GLY A 50 9.25 -8.94 -10.64
N GLY A 51 8.66 -8.08 -9.77
CA GLY A 51 9.20 -7.74 -8.45
C GLY A 51 8.44 -8.37 -7.29
N MET A 52 7.82 -7.54 -6.45
CA MET A 52 6.98 -8.00 -5.31
C MET A 52 5.82 -8.91 -5.75
N GLY A 53 5.30 -8.72 -6.97
CA GLY A 53 4.30 -9.64 -7.52
C GLY A 53 4.75 -11.09 -7.55
N ASN A 54 6.03 -11.35 -7.85
CA ASN A 54 6.60 -12.70 -7.77
C ASN A 54 6.54 -13.28 -6.35
N ALA A 55 6.86 -12.47 -5.33
CA ALA A 55 6.79 -12.88 -3.93
C ALA A 55 5.34 -13.22 -3.54
N ASN A 56 4.38 -12.34 -3.87
CA ASN A 56 2.96 -12.56 -3.57
C ASN A 56 2.41 -13.81 -4.28
N ILE A 57 2.72 -14.00 -5.57
CA ILE A 57 2.38 -15.22 -6.31
C ILE A 57 2.97 -16.45 -5.62
N SER A 58 4.21 -16.38 -5.17
CA SER A 58 4.90 -17.49 -4.53
C SER A 58 4.26 -17.91 -3.21
N ASN A 59 3.62 -16.99 -2.50
CA ASN A 59 2.91 -17.26 -1.25
C ASN A 59 1.54 -17.93 -1.47
N VAL A 60 0.90 -17.76 -2.63
CA VAL A 60 -0.44 -18.30 -2.91
C VAL A 60 -0.43 -19.50 -3.87
N LYS A 61 0.58 -19.65 -4.74
CA LYS A 61 0.62 -20.66 -5.82
C LYS A 61 0.53 -22.11 -5.37
N LYS A 62 0.85 -22.41 -4.11
CA LYS A 62 0.77 -23.77 -3.57
C LYS A 62 -0.67 -24.23 -3.35
N THR A 63 -1.57 -23.29 -3.10
CA THR A 63 -2.95 -23.54 -2.71
C THR A 63 -3.96 -23.08 -3.74
N GLU A 64 -3.61 -22.12 -4.60
CA GLU A 64 -4.49 -21.51 -5.58
C GLU A 64 -3.93 -21.65 -7.01
N ASN A 65 -4.78 -21.39 -8.01
CA ASN A 65 -4.38 -21.42 -9.42
C ASN A 65 -3.91 -20.03 -9.86
N ILE A 66 -2.82 -19.96 -10.63
CA ILE A 66 -2.39 -18.74 -11.32
C ILE A 66 -2.80 -18.89 -12.79
N VAL A 67 -3.82 -18.13 -13.22
CA VAL A 67 -4.46 -18.30 -14.53
C VAL A 67 -4.08 -17.24 -15.55
N ALA A 68 -3.70 -16.04 -15.10
CA ALA A 68 -3.27 -14.94 -15.98
C ALA A 68 -2.15 -14.14 -15.34
N LEU A 69 -1.21 -13.68 -16.16
CA LEU A 69 -0.07 -12.85 -15.78
C LEU A 69 0.02 -11.66 -16.73
N CYS A 70 0.20 -10.47 -16.17
CA CYS A 70 0.34 -9.23 -16.93
C CYS A 70 1.55 -8.44 -16.41
N ASP A 71 2.42 -8.00 -17.32
CA ASP A 71 3.54 -7.11 -17.01
C ASP A 71 3.92 -6.29 -18.25
N THR A 72 4.33 -5.05 -18.05
CA THR A 72 4.80 -4.15 -19.12
C THR A 72 6.27 -4.35 -19.45
N ASP A 73 7.03 -5.10 -18.64
CA ASP A 73 8.42 -5.46 -18.87
C ASP A 73 8.61 -6.98 -18.80
N TRP A 74 8.54 -7.62 -19.94
CA TRP A 74 8.69 -9.08 -20.04
C TRP A 74 10.14 -9.54 -19.83
N GLY A 75 11.12 -8.66 -19.96
CA GLY A 75 12.50 -8.93 -19.59
C GLY A 75 12.65 -9.09 -18.07
N TYR A 76 12.12 -8.13 -17.32
CA TYR A 76 12.10 -8.15 -15.85
C TYR A 76 11.22 -9.28 -15.30
N ALA A 77 10.07 -9.51 -15.91
CA ALA A 77 9.10 -10.55 -15.53
C ALA A 77 9.44 -11.97 -16.03
N LYS A 78 10.50 -12.16 -16.84
CA LYS A 78 10.81 -13.38 -17.58
C LYS A 78 10.73 -14.66 -16.74
N ASN A 79 11.30 -14.64 -15.54
CA ASN A 79 11.34 -15.83 -14.67
C ASN A 79 9.95 -16.28 -14.24
N VAL A 80 9.08 -15.33 -13.90
CA VAL A 80 7.70 -15.64 -13.49
C VAL A 80 6.87 -16.09 -14.68
N LEU A 81 6.98 -15.40 -15.81
CA LEU A 81 6.29 -15.79 -17.05
C LEU A 81 6.63 -17.21 -17.50
N ASN A 82 7.87 -17.64 -17.32
CA ASN A 82 8.33 -18.99 -17.64
C ASN A 82 7.90 -20.03 -16.60
N ALA A 83 7.80 -19.65 -15.31
CA ALA A 83 7.38 -20.54 -14.23
C ALA A 83 5.89 -20.95 -14.35
N PHE A 84 5.07 -20.17 -15.06
CA PHE A 84 3.65 -20.44 -15.27
C PHE A 84 3.29 -20.56 -16.77
N PRO A 85 3.74 -21.64 -17.45
CA PRO A 85 3.56 -21.78 -18.91
C PRO A 85 2.08 -21.91 -19.32
N LYS A 86 1.19 -22.35 -18.42
CA LYS A 86 -0.25 -22.51 -18.69
C LYS A 86 -1.04 -21.23 -18.44
N ALA A 87 -0.51 -20.25 -17.71
CA ALA A 87 -1.17 -18.98 -17.48
C ALA A 87 -1.20 -18.16 -18.78
N LYS A 88 -2.31 -17.49 -19.04
CA LYS A 88 -2.40 -16.52 -20.13
C LYS A 88 -1.49 -15.33 -19.84
N LYS A 89 -0.84 -14.76 -20.84
CA LYS A 89 0.15 -13.69 -20.69
C LYS A 89 -0.31 -12.46 -21.44
N PHE A 90 -0.23 -11.31 -20.78
CA PHE A 90 -0.69 -10.03 -21.31
C PHE A 90 0.35 -8.93 -21.08
N TRP A 91 0.44 -8.00 -22.00
CA TRP A 91 1.17 -6.74 -21.83
C TRP A 91 0.31 -5.69 -21.13
N ASP A 92 -0.98 -5.68 -21.43
CA ASP A 92 -1.96 -4.71 -20.96
C ASP A 92 -3.01 -5.41 -20.08
N TRP A 93 -3.18 -4.93 -18.86
CA TRP A 93 -4.18 -5.45 -17.93
C TRP A 93 -5.62 -5.22 -18.41
N ARG A 94 -5.87 -4.19 -19.23
CA ARG A 94 -7.20 -3.94 -19.82
C ARG A 94 -7.57 -5.08 -20.76
N GLU A 95 -6.63 -5.48 -21.61
CA GLU A 95 -6.79 -6.64 -22.48
C GLU A 95 -6.98 -7.95 -21.68
N MET A 96 -6.27 -8.09 -20.54
CA MET A 96 -6.45 -9.23 -19.66
C MET A 96 -7.87 -9.31 -19.12
N TYR A 97 -8.43 -8.19 -18.67
CA TYR A 97 -9.81 -8.17 -18.17
C TYR A 97 -10.82 -8.41 -19.30
N ASP A 98 -10.65 -7.80 -20.45
CA ASP A 98 -11.53 -8.02 -21.61
C ASP A 98 -11.59 -9.49 -22.05
N LYS A 99 -10.44 -10.18 -22.05
CA LYS A 99 -10.32 -11.54 -22.60
C LYS A 99 -10.44 -12.67 -21.57
N ALA A 100 -10.20 -12.40 -20.30
CA ALA A 100 -10.07 -13.44 -19.28
C ALA A 100 -10.86 -13.17 -17.98
N ALA A 101 -11.61 -12.08 -17.84
CA ALA A 101 -12.31 -11.77 -16.60
C ALA A 101 -13.20 -12.91 -16.08
N ASN A 102 -13.88 -13.65 -16.97
CA ASN A 102 -14.75 -14.76 -16.59
C ASN A 102 -14.01 -15.97 -15.98
N GLU A 103 -12.70 -16.04 -16.16
CA GLU A 103 -11.84 -17.11 -15.63
C GLU A 103 -11.11 -16.69 -14.35
N ILE A 104 -11.25 -15.43 -13.92
CA ILE A 104 -10.52 -14.82 -12.79
C ILE A 104 -11.48 -14.63 -11.61
N ASP A 105 -11.11 -15.08 -10.42
CA ASP A 105 -11.83 -14.86 -9.17
C ASP A 105 -11.22 -13.70 -8.38
N ALA A 106 -9.89 -13.55 -8.45
CA ALA A 106 -9.15 -12.60 -7.64
C ALA A 106 -7.91 -12.07 -8.37
N VAL A 107 -7.47 -10.86 -8.01
CA VAL A 107 -6.37 -10.15 -8.65
C VAL A 107 -5.32 -9.73 -7.63
N ILE A 108 -4.06 -10.03 -7.91
CA ILE A 108 -2.90 -9.45 -7.24
C ILE A 108 -2.40 -8.30 -8.10
N CYS A 109 -2.42 -7.07 -7.57
CA CYS A 109 -1.87 -5.87 -8.18
C CYS A 109 -0.56 -5.49 -7.49
N ALA A 110 0.56 -5.56 -8.21
CA ALA A 110 1.90 -5.23 -7.70
C ALA A 110 2.73 -4.44 -8.73
N THR A 111 2.06 -3.51 -9.38
CA THR A 111 2.61 -2.55 -10.34
C THR A 111 3.34 -1.40 -9.62
N PRO A 112 3.92 -0.40 -10.29
CA PRO A 112 4.24 0.88 -9.67
C PRO A 112 3.01 1.61 -9.13
N ASP A 113 3.21 2.50 -8.13
CA ASP A 113 2.14 3.10 -7.32
C ASP A 113 1.04 3.77 -8.16
N HIS A 114 1.42 4.48 -9.23
CA HIS A 114 0.53 5.27 -10.09
C HIS A 114 -0.50 4.47 -10.89
N THR A 115 -0.34 3.14 -10.99
CA THR A 115 -1.29 2.27 -11.69
C THR A 115 -2.12 1.38 -10.76
N HIS A 116 -1.81 1.35 -9.45
CA HIS A 116 -2.51 0.54 -8.46
C HIS A 116 -4.04 0.76 -8.49
N ALA A 117 -4.45 2.03 -8.48
CA ALA A 117 -5.87 2.38 -8.44
C ALA A 117 -6.62 1.93 -9.69
N LEU A 118 -6.03 2.09 -10.87
CA LEU A 118 -6.64 1.69 -12.14
C LEU A 118 -6.88 0.18 -12.21
N VAL A 119 -5.83 -0.61 -11.94
CA VAL A 119 -5.91 -2.08 -11.97
C VAL A 119 -6.93 -2.58 -10.95
N SER A 120 -6.83 -2.06 -9.70
CA SER A 120 -7.67 -2.53 -8.58
C SER A 120 -9.14 -2.12 -8.74
N ALA A 121 -9.41 -0.88 -9.16
CA ALA A 121 -10.76 -0.37 -9.33
C ALA A 121 -11.53 -1.16 -10.39
N HIS A 122 -10.92 -1.40 -11.55
CA HIS A 122 -11.56 -2.16 -12.63
C HIS A 122 -11.77 -3.63 -12.25
N ALA A 123 -10.84 -4.26 -11.51
CA ALA A 123 -11.05 -5.59 -10.95
C ALA A 123 -12.27 -5.63 -10.03
N MET A 124 -12.40 -4.65 -9.12
CA MET A 124 -13.54 -4.60 -8.19
C MET A 124 -14.88 -4.34 -8.90
N GLU A 125 -14.92 -3.52 -9.96
CA GLU A 125 -16.12 -3.34 -10.77
C GLU A 125 -16.58 -4.64 -11.46
N LEU A 126 -15.62 -5.50 -11.81
CA LEU A 126 -15.88 -6.84 -12.33
C LEU A 126 -16.19 -7.85 -11.21
N GLY A 127 -16.34 -7.40 -9.96
CA GLY A 127 -16.65 -8.25 -8.81
C GLY A 127 -15.49 -9.13 -8.34
N LYS A 128 -14.24 -8.82 -8.73
CA LYS A 128 -13.06 -9.60 -8.36
C LYS A 128 -12.51 -9.16 -7.01
N HIS A 129 -12.02 -10.12 -6.21
CA HIS A 129 -11.27 -9.83 -5.00
C HIS A 129 -9.91 -9.22 -5.34
N VAL A 130 -9.38 -8.33 -4.48
CA VAL A 130 -8.15 -7.60 -4.77
C VAL A 130 -7.14 -7.67 -3.62
N TYR A 131 -5.92 -8.07 -3.94
CA TYR A 131 -4.74 -7.82 -3.14
C TYR A 131 -3.90 -6.77 -3.88
N CYS A 132 -3.76 -5.58 -3.30
CA CYS A 132 -3.01 -4.48 -3.90
C CYS A 132 -1.76 -4.18 -3.09
N GLN A 133 -0.60 -4.10 -3.72
CA GLN A 133 0.64 -3.73 -3.06
C GLN A 133 0.56 -2.32 -2.46
N LYS A 134 1.45 -2.06 -1.50
CA LYS A 134 1.61 -0.77 -0.84
C LYS A 134 2.55 0.16 -1.64
N PRO A 135 2.33 1.49 -1.52
CA PRO A 135 1.15 2.13 -0.96
C PRO A 135 -0.09 1.78 -1.75
N LEU A 136 -1.27 1.82 -1.12
CA LEU A 136 -2.50 1.38 -1.78
C LEU A 136 -2.76 2.12 -3.08
N THR A 137 -2.50 3.41 -3.09
CA THR A 137 -2.70 4.29 -4.24
C THR A 137 -1.72 5.46 -4.25
N HIS A 138 -1.69 6.19 -5.36
CA HIS A 138 -0.81 7.32 -5.61
C HIS A 138 -1.43 8.68 -5.21
N SER A 139 -2.74 8.76 -5.04
CA SER A 139 -3.45 9.98 -4.63
C SER A 139 -4.51 9.72 -3.57
N VAL A 140 -4.94 10.81 -2.89
CA VAL A 140 -6.01 10.77 -1.87
C VAL A 140 -7.33 10.30 -2.47
N TYR A 141 -7.70 10.86 -3.64
CA TYR A 141 -8.94 10.49 -4.34
C TYR A 141 -9.00 9.01 -4.68
N GLU A 142 -7.90 8.46 -5.16
CA GLU A 142 -7.80 7.03 -5.49
C GLU A 142 -8.00 6.15 -4.27
N SER A 143 -7.42 6.50 -3.11
CA SER A 143 -7.61 5.76 -1.86
C SER A 143 -9.09 5.71 -1.45
N ARG A 144 -9.76 6.87 -1.50
CA ARG A 144 -11.18 6.98 -1.20
C ARG A 144 -12.04 6.18 -2.18
N LEU A 145 -11.69 6.22 -3.47
CA LEU A 145 -12.37 5.46 -4.51
C LEU A 145 -12.27 3.95 -4.26
N LEU A 146 -11.07 3.42 -4.00
CA LEU A 146 -10.90 1.99 -3.75
C LEU A 146 -11.64 1.53 -2.50
N THR A 147 -11.63 2.33 -1.43
CA THR A 147 -12.41 2.06 -0.21
C THR A 147 -13.91 1.92 -0.52
N LYS A 148 -14.47 2.89 -1.25
CA LYS A 148 -15.90 2.89 -1.60
C LYS A 148 -16.26 1.79 -2.59
N LEU A 149 -15.40 1.48 -3.56
CA LEU A 149 -15.64 0.39 -4.52
C LEU A 149 -15.61 -0.98 -3.84
N ALA A 150 -14.67 -1.20 -2.92
CA ALA A 150 -14.61 -2.44 -2.13
C ALA A 150 -15.91 -2.66 -1.34
N ALA A 151 -16.39 -1.62 -0.66
CA ALA A 151 -17.63 -1.67 0.09
C ALA A 151 -18.86 -1.91 -0.81
N LYS A 152 -18.96 -1.16 -1.93
CA LYS A 152 -20.06 -1.29 -2.89
C LYS A 152 -20.17 -2.70 -3.48
N ASN A 153 -19.05 -3.26 -3.91
CA ASN A 153 -19.00 -4.56 -4.57
C ASN A 153 -18.86 -5.73 -3.59
N GLN A 154 -18.67 -5.45 -2.30
CA GLN A 154 -18.54 -6.46 -1.24
C GLN A 154 -17.44 -7.51 -1.55
N VAL A 155 -16.34 -7.08 -2.11
CA VAL A 155 -15.20 -7.94 -2.43
C VAL A 155 -14.21 -8.02 -1.27
N ALA A 156 -13.49 -9.12 -1.15
CA ALA A 156 -12.41 -9.25 -0.18
C ALA A 156 -11.19 -8.47 -0.67
N THR A 157 -10.63 -7.64 0.20
CA THR A 157 -9.48 -6.78 -0.12
C THR A 157 -8.36 -6.93 0.91
N SER A 158 -7.13 -6.65 0.50
CA SER A 158 -5.98 -6.49 1.39
C SER A 158 -4.93 -5.62 0.73
N MET A 159 -4.38 -4.66 1.47
CA MET A 159 -3.17 -3.95 1.03
C MET A 159 -1.93 -4.76 1.41
N GLY A 160 -0.89 -4.74 0.58
CA GLY A 160 0.34 -5.53 0.72
C GLY A 160 1.34 -5.02 1.77
N ASN A 161 0.87 -4.51 2.90
CA ASN A 161 1.71 -4.13 4.05
C ASN A 161 1.76 -5.28 5.07
N GLN A 162 2.55 -6.30 4.79
CA GLN A 162 2.58 -7.59 5.47
C GLN A 162 2.66 -7.51 7.00
N GLY A 163 3.36 -6.52 7.54
CA GLY A 163 3.48 -6.29 8.99
C GLY A 163 2.14 -6.15 9.71
N SER A 164 1.08 -5.75 9.00
CA SER A 164 -0.27 -5.61 9.57
C SER A 164 -0.84 -6.94 10.13
N SER A 165 -0.38 -8.06 9.61
CA SER A 165 -0.73 -9.41 10.09
C SER A 165 0.26 -9.97 11.11
N GLY A 166 1.28 -9.19 11.50
CA GLY A 166 2.34 -9.62 12.39
C GLY A 166 1.97 -9.51 13.88
N VAL A 167 2.54 -10.42 14.68
CA VAL A 167 2.38 -10.43 16.15
C VAL A 167 2.86 -9.11 16.78
N GLY A 168 3.82 -8.41 16.17
CA GLY A 168 4.31 -7.13 16.69
C GLY A 168 3.24 -6.06 16.67
N VAL A 169 2.50 -5.89 15.57
CA VAL A 169 1.36 -4.96 15.48
C VAL A 169 0.26 -5.35 16.46
N GLU A 170 -0.05 -6.66 16.57
CA GLU A 170 -1.00 -7.16 17.57
C GLU A 170 -0.59 -6.77 18.99
N THR A 171 0.69 -6.90 19.34
CA THR A 171 1.24 -6.57 20.65
C THR A 171 1.15 -5.06 20.92
N VAL A 172 1.55 -4.22 19.98
CA VAL A 172 1.43 -2.75 20.08
C VAL A 172 -0.03 -2.36 20.34
N CYS A 173 -0.98 -2.87 19.56
CA CYS A 173 -2.40 -2.63 19.75
C CYS A 173 -2.88 -3.10 21.12
N ASN A 174 -2.52 -4.31 21.54
CA ASN A 174 -2.94 -4.87 22.83
C ASN A 174 -2.43 -4.03 24.00
N TRP A 175 -1.18 -3.61 24.00
CA TRP A 175 -0.63 -2.78 25.08
C TRP A 175 -1.31 -1.40 25.14
N ILE A 176 -1.45 -0.72 24.00
CA ILE A 176 -2.12 0.59 23.94
C ILE A 176 -3.59 0.46 24.38
N TRP A 177 -4.35 -0.48 23.81
CA TRP A 177 -5.80 -0.62 24.09
C TRP A 177 -6.10 -1.08 25.52
N ASN A 178 -5.17 -1.72 26.20
CA ASN A 178 -5.28 -2.03 27.63
C ASN A 178 -4.79 -0.91 28.55
N GLY A 179 -4.29 0.22 27.99
CA GLY A 179 -3.87 1.42 28.73
C GLY A 179 -2.52 1.29 29.42
N GLU A 180 -1.64 0.39 28.93
CA GLU A 180 -0.34 0.09 29.54
C GLU A 180 0.61 1.27 29.53
N ILE A 181 0.59 2.09 28.48
CA ILE A 181 1.41 3.29 28.38
C ILE A 181 0.64 4.59 28.72
N GLY A 182 -0.64 4.48 29.07
CA GLY A 182 -1.48 5.65 29.36
C GLY A 182 -2.00 6.34 28.10
N GLU A 183 -2.18 7.66 28.16
CA GLU A 183 -2.65 8.48 27.04
C GLU A 183 -1.44 8.85 26.14
N VAL A 184 -1.58 8.61 24.83
CA VAL A 184 -0.53 8.94 23.83
C VAL A 184 -0.87 10.26 23.19
N THR A 185 0.01 11.26 23.34
CA THR A 185 -0.13 12.61 22.76
C THR A 185 0.86 12.91 21.65
N HIS A 186 1.92 12.10 21.54
CA HIS A 186 2.94 12.25 20.53
C HIS A 186 3.48 10.89 20.06
N VAL A 187 3.80 10.80 18.76
CA VAL A 187 4.49 9.66 18.15
C VAL A 187 5.56 10.18 17.20
N ASP A 188 6.75 9.62 17.29
CA ASP A 188 7.79 9.76 16.27
C ASP A 188 7.92 8.46 15.49
N ALA A 189 7.97 8.55 14.17
CA ALA A 189 8.16 7.42 13.27
C ALA A 189 9.27 7.76 12.27
N PHE A 190 10.18 6.82 12.00
CA PHE A 190 11.38 7.13 11.24
C PHE A 190 11.90 5.93 10.45
N THR A 191 12.66 6.21 9.37
CA THR A 191 13.35 5.20 8.56
C THR A 191 14.68 5.73 8.02
N ASP A 192 15.60 4.82 7.73
CA ASP A 192 16.87 5.09 7.05
C ASP A 192 16.73 5.19 5.51
N ARG A 193 15.53 4.92 4.98
CA ARG A 193 15.23 5.01 3.54
C ARG A 193 15.09 6.46 3.07
N PRO A 194 15.41 6.74 1.78
CA PRO A 194 15.57 5.80 0.65
C PRO A 194 16.98 5.21 0.56
N ILE A 195 17.07 3.98 0.01
CA ILE A 195 18.32 3.39 -0.51
C ILE A 195 18.34 3.38 -2.05
N TRP A 196 17.26 3.78 -2.67
CA TRP A 196 17.11 4.02 -4.11
C TRP A 196 17.34 5.49 -4.41
N PRO A 197 17.61 5.84 -5.70
CA PRO A 197 17.89 7.21 -6.08
C PRO A 197 16.71 8.15 -5.84
N GLN A 198 16.95 9.21 -5.06
CA GLN A 198 16.06 10.37 -4.85
C GLN A 198 16.87 11.67 -4.83
N GLY A 199 16.18 12.81 -4.94
CA GLY A 199 16.83 14.12 -5.02
C GLY A 199 17.53 14.35 -6.36
N LEU A 200 17.02 13.75 -7.44
CA LEU A 200 17.61 13.81 -8.77
C LEU A 200 16.88 14.81 -9.65
N MET A 201 17.64 15.51 -10.48
CA MET A 201 17.10 16.27 -11.60
C MET A 201 16.64 15.34 -12.72
N VAL A 202 15.70 15.79 -13.54
CA VAL A 202 15.26 15.07 -14.73
C VAL A 202 16.47 14.82 -15.65
N PRO A 203 16.71 13.56 -16.08
CA PRO A 203 17.82 13.28 -17.02
C PRO A 203 17.61 14.01 -18.34
N LYS A 204 18.69 14.55 -18.89
CA LYS A 204 18.69 15.20 -20.20
C LYS A 204 18.83 14.19 -21.34
N GLU A 205 19.43 13.05 -21.04
CA GLU A 205 19.66 11.97 -21.99
C GLU A 205 18.41 11.13 -22.19
N VAL A 206 18.23 10.62 -23.40
CA VAL A 206 17.18 9.69 -23.78
C VAL A 206 17.82 8.35 -24.12
N ASP A 207 17.46 7.30 -23.40
CA ASP A 207 17.95 5.95 -23.67
C ASP A 207 17.04 5.23 -24.68
N PRO A 208 17.55 4.24 -25.44
CA PRO A 208 16.71 3.38 -26.26
C PRO A 208 15.81 2.52 -25.36
N ILE A 209 14.54 2.39 -25.74
CA ILE A 209 13.59 1.53 -25.04
C ILE A 209 13.97 0.06 -25.31
N PRO A 210 14.16 -0.78 -24.26
CA PRO A 210 14.40 -2.21 -24.47
C PRO A 210 13.24 -2.89 -25.21
N ASP A 211 13.53 -3.84 -26.11
CA ASP A 211 12.52 -4.58 -26.87
C ASP A 211 11.54 -5.36 -25.97
N THR A 212 11.95 -5.64 -24.74
CA THR A 212 11.16 -6.35 -23.73
C THR A 212 10.29 -5.44 -22.88
N LEU A 213 10.31 -4.13 -23.10
CA LEU A 213 9.58 -3.13 -22.34
C LEU A 213 8.58 -2.40 -23.23
N ASN A 214 7.32 -2.41 -22.83
CA ASN A 214 6.32 -1.48 -23.37
C ASN A 214 6.29 -0.21 -22.53
N TRP A 215 7.07 0.81 -22.97
CA TRP A 215 7.20 2.07 -22.22
C TRP A 215 5.90 2.85 -22.13
N ASP A 216 5.05 2.83 -23.16
CA ASP A 216 3.76 3.52 -23.13
C ASP A 216 2.80 2.93 -22.10
N LEU A 217 2.75 1.60 -22.00
CA LEU A 217 1.97 0.91 -20.96
C LEU A 217 2.57 1.09 -19.56
N PHE A 218 3.90 1.19 -19.44
CA PHE A 218 4.54 1.51 -18.16
C PHE A 218 4.17 2.91 -17.70
N LEU A 219 4.22 3.92 -18.58
CA LEU A 219 3.76 5.27 -18.26
C LEU A 219 2.30 5.29 -17.80
N GLY A 220 1.46 4.45 -18.39
CA GLY A 220 0.08 4.32 -17.98
C GLY A 220 -0.66 5.67 -17.95
N PRO A 221 -1.23 6.06 -16.81
CA PRO A 221 -1.94 7.33 -16.65
C PRO A 221 -1.02 8.56 -16.55
N ALA A 222 0.29 8.37 -16.31
CA ALA A 222 1.24 9.46 -16.17
C ALA A 222 1.46 10.22 -17.48
N LYS A 223 1.91 11.46 -17.38
CA LYS A 223 2.28 12.26 -18.55
C LYS A 223 3.37 11.57 -19.37
N TYR A 224 3.32 11.74 -20.68
CA TYR A 224 4.38 11.20 -21.54
C TYR A 224 5.73 11.84 -21.20
N ARG A 225 6.75 10.98 -21.08
CA ARG A 225 8.15 11.41 -21.02
C ARG A 225 9.02 10.40 -21.79
N PRO A 226 10.13 10.86 -22.40
CA PRO A 226 11.10 9.97 -23.03
C PRO A 226 11.66 8.95 -22.04
N TYR A 227 12.01 7.77 -22.54
CA TYR A 227 12.58 6.73 -21.70
C TYR A 227 14.01 7.09 -21.28
N ASN A 228 14.29 6.83 -20.00
CA ASN A 228 15.63 6.76 -19.45
C ASN A 228 15.67 5.63 -18.41
N LYS A 229 16.75 4.84 -18.43
CA LYS A 229 16.94 3.69 -17.52
C LYS A 229 16.93 4.05 -16.02
N ILE A 230 17.05 5.33 -15.68
CA ILE A 230 16.94 5.80 -14.30
C ILE A 230 15.51 5.64 -13.73
N TYR A 231 14.47 5.49 -14.57
CA TYR A 231 13.10 5.40 -14.11
C TYR A 231 12.70 4.00 -13.68
N GLN A 232 13.37 2.94 -14.17
CA GLN A 232 12.97 1.56 -13.88
C GLN A 232 14.15 0.57 -14.07
N PRO A 233 14.05 -0.70 -13.57
CA PRO A 233 12.83 -1.35 -13.10
C PRO A 233 12.43 -1.02 -11.65
N TRP A 234 13.30 -0.53 -10.80
CA TRP A 234 13.07 -0.29 -9.38
C TRP A 234 13.02 1.20 -9.00
N ASN A 235 13.74 2.02 -9.71
CA ASN A 235 13.99 3.43 -9.40
C ASN A 235 12.78 4.35 -9.58
N TRP A 236 11.71 3.88 -10.25
CA TRP A 236 10.46 4.63 -10.43
C TRP A 236 9.91 5.19 -9.10
N ARG A 237 10.22 4.53 -8.01
CA ARG A 237 9.74 4.87 -6.66
C ARG A 237 10.07 6.29 -6.22
N GLY A 238 11.22 6.82 -6.62
CA GLY A 238 11.65 8.18 -6.32
C GLY A 238 11.04 9.26 -7.22
N TRP A 239 10.36 8.90 -8.30
CA TRP A 239 9.82 9.85 -9.28
C TRP A 239 8.34 10.09 -9.07
N TRP A 240 7.95 11.37 -8.87
CA TRP A 240 6.59 11.76 -8.54
C TRP A 240 5.50 11.31 -9.51
N ASP A 241 5.84 11.08 -10.78
CA ASP A 241 4.89 10.58 -11.77
C ASP A 241 4.54 9.09 -11.57
N TYR A 242 5.38 8.31 -10.87
CA TYR A 242 5.27 6.87 -10.77
C TYR A 242 5.18 6.35 -9.34
N GLY A 243 5.80 7.06 -8.40
CA GLY A 243 5.93 6.64 -7.02
C GLY A 243 5.76 7.77 -6.02
N THR A 244 5.74 7.39 -4.75
CA THR A 244 5.46 8.26 -3.60
C THR A 244 6.69 8.50 -2.72
N GLY A 245 7.88 8.11 -3.20
CA GLY A 245 9.14 8.26 -2.48
C GLY A 245 9.25 7.37 -1.24
N ALA A 246 10.25 7.66 -0.41
CA ALA A 246 10.52 6.90 0.81
C ALA A 246 9.34 6.95 1.79
N LEU A 247 8.63 8.08 1.86
CA LEU A 247 7.47 8.22 2.73
C LEU A 247 6.39 7.21 2.34
N GLY A 248 5.92 7.21 1.08
CA GLY A 248 4.89 6.27 0.64
C GLY A 248 5.32 4.81 0.75
N ASP A 249 6.59 4.52 0.43
CA ASP A 249 7.12 3.16 0.52
C ASP A 249 7.16 2.63 1.96
N MET A 250 7.72 3.40 2.91
CA MET A 250 8.03 2.93 4.27
C MET A 250 6.97 3.26 5.31
N ALA A 251 6.24 4.36 5.15
CA ALA A 251 5.18 4.72 6.10
C ALA A 251 4.11 3.63 6.18
N CYS A 252 3.82 2.95 5.07
CA CYS A 252 2.87 1.83 5.06
C CYS A 252 3.26 0.68 6.00
N HIS A 253 4.53 0.57 6.38
CA HIS A 253 5.04 -0.43 7.31
C HIS A 253 5.20 0.10 8.72
N ILE A 254 5.61 1.36 8.87
CA ILE A 254 6.01 1.95 10.15
C ILE A 254 4.85 2.72 10.80
N LEU A 255 4.04 3.45 10.00
CA LEU A 255 2.88 4.19 10.52
C LEU A 255 1.63 3.32 10.63
N HIS A 256 1.57 2.13 10.02
CA HIS A 256 0.39 1.26 10.17
C HIS A 256 0.11 0.87 11.63
N PRO A 257 1.07 0.38 12.45
CA PRO A 257 0.82 0.14 13.86
C PRO A 257 0.39 1.40 14.61
N VAL A 258 0.88 2.58 14.22
CA VAL A 258 0.48 3.87 14.81
C VAL A 258 -0.98 4.19 14.47
N PHE A 259 -1.34 4.10 13.20
CA PHE A 259 -2.70 4.37 12.71
C PHE A 259 -3.72 3.46 13.38
N LYS A 260 -3.44 2.15 13.40
CA LYS A 260 -4.32 1.13 13.95
C LYS A 260 -4.46 1.22 15.47
N ALA A 261 -3.34 1.32 16.19
CA ALA A 261 -3.36 1.33 17.65
C ALA A 261 -3.98 2.59 18.23
N LEU A 262 -3.80 3.75 17.58
CA LEU A 262 -4.34 5.02 18.01
C LEU A 262 -5.68 5.38 17.37
N ASP A 263 -6.23 4.52 16.51
CA ASP A 263 -7.52 4.72 15.84
C ASP A 263 -7.60 6.08 15.14
N LEU A 264 -6.57 6.39 14.31
CA LEU A 264 -6.36 7.76 13.85
C LEU A 264 -7.45 8.19 12.86
N GLY A 265 -7.74 8.09 11.84
CA GLY A 265 -8.64 8.70 10.86
C GLY A 265 -7.94 9.81 10.08
N TYR A 266 -8.64 10.86 9.75
CA TYR A 266 -8.09 11.96 8.97
C TYR A 266 -7.33 12.94 9.86
N PRO A 267 -6.11 13.40 9.47
CA PRO A 267 -5.46 14.51 10.15
C PRO A 267 -6.25 15.81 9.93
N THR A 268 -6.19 16.73 10.88
CA THR A 268 -6.73 18.08 10.75
C THR A 268 -5.71 19.08 10.22
N GLU A 269 -4.44 18.80 10.49
CA GLU A 269 -3.32 19.65 10.08
C GLU A 269 -2.16 18.78 9.62
N VAL A 270 -1.40 19.29 8.63
CA VAL A 270 -0.17 18.65 8.15
C VAL A 270 0.85 19.70 7.75
N GLN A 271 2.13 19.44 8.01
CA GLN A 271 3.24 20.29 7.59
C GLN A 271 4.42 19.41 7.15
N GLY A 272 4.96 19.67 5.97
CA GLY A 272 6.15 19.02 5.43
C GLY A 272 7.36 19.94 5.40
N SER A 273 8.55 19.35 5.49
CA SER A 273 9.82 19.98 5.19
C SER A 273 10.81 18.94 4.66
N SER A 274 11.74 19.33 3.80
CA SER A 274 12.69 18.39 3.20
C SER A 274 14.01 19.03 2.82
N THR A 275 14.98 18.22 2.43
CA THR A 275 16.13 18.64 1.62
C THR A 275 15.62 19.25 0.31
N ALA A 276 16.51 19.64 -0.61
CA ALA A 276 16.12 20.23 -1.90
C ALA A 276 14.94 19.46 -2.53
N LEU A 277 13.80 20.17 -2.71
CA LEU A 277 12.61 19.62 -3.34
C LEU A 277 12.61 19.97 -4.82
N LEU A 278 12.79 18.97 -5.66
CA LEU A 278 12.76 19.08 -7.11
C LEU A 278 11.36 18.82 -7.67
N THR A 279 11.10 19.32 -8.89
CA THR A 279 9.79 19.20 -9.55
C THR A 279 9.32 17.76 -9.72
N ASP A 280 10.24 16.83 -10.06
CA ASP A 280 9.91 15.51 -10.56
C ASP A 280 10.34 14.35 -9.64
N CYS A 281 11.24 14.63 -8.69
CA CYS A 281 11.83 13.59 -7.85
C CYS A 281 11.61 13.90 -6.36
N ALA A 282 11.37 12.86 -5.58
CA ALA A 282 11.26 12.94 -4.13
C ALA A 282 12.59 13.39 -3.50
N PRO A 283 12.57 14.14 -2.38
CA PRO A 283 13.77 14.61 -1.72
C PRO A 283 14.53 13.46 -1.07
N GLN A 284 15.84 13.67 -0.80
CA GLN A 284 16.69 12.67 -0.14
C GLN A 284 16.29 12.43 1.32
N ALA A 285 15.81 13.47 2.01
CA ALA A 285 15.34 13.38 3.38
C ALA A 285 14.18 14.36 3.59
N GLN A 286 13.23 13.97 4.44
CA GLN A 286 12.07 14.80 4.75
C GLN A 286 11.55 14.53 6.15
N MET A 287 10.81 15.51 6.68
CA MET A 287 10.06 15.43 7.92
C MET A 287 8.61 15.86 7.64
N VAL A 288 7.66 15.12 8.18
CA VAL A 288 6.23 15.47 8.08
C VAL A 288 5.59 15.38 9.45
N LYS A 289 4.90 16.45 9.84
CA LYS A 289 4.15 16.52 11.08
C LYS A 289 2.66 16.51 10.79
N TYR A 290 1.95 15.55 11.38
CA TYR A 290 0.50 15.43 11.32
C TYR A 290 -0.11 15.74 12.67
N LYS A 291 -1.31 16.30 12.67
CA LYS A 291 -2.11 16.50 13.87
C LYS A 291 -3.48 15.84 13.69
N PHE A 292 -3.88 15.04 14.67
CA PHE A 292 -5.16 14.33 14.66
C PHE A 292 -6.00 14.80 15.84
N PRO A 293 -7.32 14.94 15.66
CA PRO A 293 -8.22 15.37 16.71
C PRO A 293 -8.34 14.28 17.80
N ALA A 294 -8.95 14.60 18.93
CA ALA A 294 -9.35 13.61 19.90
C ALA A 294 -10.37 12.64 19.28
N ARG A 295 -10.25 11.35 19.60
CA ARG A 295 -11.08 10.24 19.10
C ARG A 295 -11.81 9.56 20.26
N ALA A 296 -12.78 8.72 19.90
CA ALA A 296 -13.50 7.92 20.89
C ALA A 296 -12.54 6.99 21.65
N LYS A 297 -12.86 6.75 22.93
CA LYS A 297 -12.13 5.78 23.76
C LYS A 297 -12.20 4.38 23.12
N LYS A 298 -11.08 3.70 23.05
CA LYS A 298 -10.98 2.33 22.56
C LYS A 298 -10.54 1.40 23.70
N TYR A 299 -11.41 0.53 24.14
CA TYR A 299 -11.23 -0.31 25.33
C TYR A 299 -10.87 0.51 26.58
N LYS A 300 -9.66 0.36 27.15
CA LYS A 300 -9.19 1.13 28.29
C LYS A 300 -8.43 2.42 27.90
N ALA A 301 -8.03 2.54 26.63
CA ALA A 301 -7.25 3.67 26.16
C ALA A 301 -8.12 4.88 25.84
N LYS A 302 -7.82 6.02 26.43
CA LYS A 302 -8.30 7.31 25.94
C LYS A 302 -7.46 7.70 24.74
N MET A 303 -8.10 8.35 23.76
CA MET A 303 -7.50 8.76 22.49
C MET A 303 -7.53 10.29 22.37
N PRO A 304 -6.68 11.02 23.13
CA PRO A 304 -6.61 12.48 23.06
C PRO A 304 -6.15 12.95 21.66
N GLU A 305 -6.15 14.26 21.46
CA GLU A 305 -5.42 14.86 20.33
C GLU A 305 -3.99 14.32 20.31
N VAL A 306 -3.48 13.96 19.11
CA VAL A 306 -2.15 13.39 18.97
C VAL A 306 -1.41 14.02 17.78
N THR A 307 -0.12 14.27 17.99
CA THR A 307 0.81 14.66 16.93
C THR A 307 1.62 13.43 16.52
N VAL A 308 1.73 13.19 15.21
CA VAL A 308 2.60 12.15 14.65
C VAL A 308 3.64 12.84 13.76
N THR A 309 4.92 12.59 14.03
CA THR A 309 6.01 13.13 13.22
C THR A 309 6.75 12.00 12.52
N TRP A 310 6.86 12.13 11.21
CA TRP A 310 7.62 11.24 10.34
C TRP A 310 8.98 11.82 10.00
N TYR A 311 9.99 10.97 9.95
CA TYR A 311 11.36 11.29 9.53
C TYR A 311 11.86 10.23 8.55
N ASP A 312 12.50 10.62 7.46
CA ASP A 312 13.19 9.71 6.56
C ASP A 312 14.52 10.26 6.06
N GLY A 313 15.21 9.50 5.19
CA GLY A 313 16.53 9.89 4.71
C GLY A 313 17.64 9.70 5.74
N GLY A 314 17.42 8.87 6.75
CA GLY A 314 18.37 8.67 7.85
C GLY A 314 18.24 9.69 8.98
N LEU A 315 17.28 10.62 8.90
CA LEU A 315 16.93 11.47 10.02
C LEU A 315 16.28 10.62 11.12
N THR A 316 16.70 10.85 12.36
CA THR A 316 16.13 10.19 13.53
C THR A 316 15.51 11.21 14.49
N PRO A 317 14.42 10.85 15.18
CA PRO A 317 13.86 11.70 16.22
C PRO A 317 14.83 11.85 17.42
N PRO A 318 14.58 12.83 18.29
CA PRO A 318 15.26 12.91 19.57
C PRO A 318 15.15 11.58 20.33
N ARG A 319 16.22 11.22 21.02
CA ARG A 319 16.26 10.00 21.80
C ARG A 319 15.30 10.09 22.98
N PRO A 320 14.42 9.10 23.21
CA PRO A 320 13.50 9.11 24.35
C PRO A 320 14.22 9.18 25.69
N GLU A 321 13.68 9.96 26.61
CA GLU A 321 14.16 9.99 27.99
C GLU A 321 14.04 8.60 28.63
N GLY A 322 15.03 8.22 29.44
CA GLY A 322 15.08 6.93 30.13
C GLY A 322 15.52 5.75 29.25
N LEU A 323 15.71 5.94 27.96
CA LEU A 323 16.24 4.87 27.11
C LEU A 323 17.73 4.67 27.39
N GLU A 324 18.12 3.42 27.67
CA GLU A 324 19.49 3.02 27.98
C GLU A 324 20.49 3.51 26.91
N PRO A 325 21.60 4.14 27.29
CA PRO A 325 22.65 4.56 26.34
C PRO A 325 23.13 3.40 25.46
N GLY A 326 23.28 3.65 24.16
CA GLY A 326 23.71 2.63 23.19
C GLY A 326 22.62 1.70 22.69
N LYS A 327 21.43 1.66 23.30
CA LYS A 327 20.33 0.85 22.79
C LYS A 327 19.78 1.44 21.48
N ASN A 328 19.67 0.62 20.45
CA ASN A 328 19.12 1.05 19.17
C ASN A 328 17.63 1.38 19.27
N LEU A 329 17.21 2.44 18.57
CA LEU A 329 15.80 2.81 18.43
C LEU A 329 15.08 1.99 17.35
N ASN A 330 15.81 1.39 16.46
CA ASN A 330 15.28 0.74 15.26
C ASN A 330 15.84 -0.67 15.07
N ASP A 331 15.16 -1.42 14.24
CA ASP A 331 15.74 -2.52 13.48
C ASP A 331 16.21 -2.01 12.10
N SER A 332 16.52 -2.93 11.18
CA SER A 332 17.10 -2.63 9.86
C SER A 332 16.20 -1.79 8.92
N GLY A 333 15.06 -1.27 9.33
CA GLY A 333 14.13 -0.55 8.45
C GLY A 333 13.59 0.74 9.01
N GLY A 334 13.82 1.01 10.30
CA GLY A 334 13.22 2.12 11.03
C GLY A 334 12.32 1.67 12.18
N GLY A 335 11.50 2.55 12.70
CA GLY A 335 10.63 2.24 13.82
C GLY A 335 9.69 3.37 14.21
N ALA A 336 8.92 3.13 15.27
CA ALA A 336 8.03 4.11 15.86
C ALA A 336 8.17 4.16 17.38
N ILE A 337 8.03 5.36 17.94
CA ILE A 337 8.11 5.67 19.36
C ILE A 337 6.80 6.32 19.79
N PHE A 338 6.09 5.71 20.71
CA PHE A 338 4.84 6.22 21.26
C PHE A 338 5.10 6.79 22.64
N TYR A 339 4.88 8.08 22.81
CA TYR A 339 5.05 8.78 24.08
C TYR A 339 3.73 8.78 24.85
N GLY A 340 3.63 7.87 25.80
CA GLY A 340 2.48 7.76 26.68
C GLY A 340 2.69 8.43 28.04
N THR A 341 1.60 8.74 28.76
CA THR A 341 1.67 9.40 30.09
C THR A 341 2.19 8.50 31.20
N LYS A 342 2.29 7.18 30.98
CA LYS A 342 2.80 6.22 31.96
C LYS A 342 4.12 5.57 31.54
N ASP A 343 4.35 5.40 30.24
CA ASP A 343 5.52 4.73 29.70
C ASP A 343 5.72 5.11 28.22
N ILE A 344 6.87 4.80 27.68
CA ILE A 344 7.21 4.99 26.26
C ILE A 344 7.31 3.61 25.62
N LEU A 345 6.57 3.41 24.51
CA LEU A 345 6.63 2.19 23.72
C LEU A 345 7.43 2.44 22.46
N VAL A 346 8.36 1.53 22.16
CA VAL A 346 9.17 1.54 20.93
C VAL A 346 8.93 0.24 20.17
N CYS A 347 8.81 0.31 18.84
CA CYS A 347 8.79 -0.86 17.98
C CYS A 347 9.59 -0.61 16.70
N GLY A 348 10.09 -1.68 16.08
CA GLY A 348 10.79 -1.61 14.80
C GLY A 348 9.82 -1.51 13.61
N CYS A 349 10.38 -1.51 12.39
CA CYS A 349 9.63 -1.59 11.15
C CYS A 349 8.68 -2.80 11.20
N TYR A 350 7.49 -2.72 10.60
CA TYR A 350 6.42 -3.73 10.72
C TYR A 350 5.85 -3.91 12.14
N GLY A 351 6.17 -3.01 13.07
CA GLY A 351 5.79 -3.14 14.47
C GLY A 351 6.54 -4.22 15.24
N VAL A 352 7.62 -4.79 14.69
CA VAL A 352 8.34 -5.92 15.31
C VAL A 352 9.06 -5.52 16.58
N ASN A 353 9.32 -6.50 17.43
CA ASN A 353 10.09 -6.36 18.68
C ASN A 353 9.64 -5.16 19.56
N PRO A 354 8.33 -5.01 19.83
CA PRO A 354 7.87 -3.92 20.66
C PRO A 354 8.41 -4.08 22.11
N TYR A 355 8.83 -2.96 22.70
CA TYR A 355 9.28 -2.92 24.09
C TYR A 355 8.88 -1.61 24.75
N LEU A 356 8.80 -1.63 26.09
CA LEU A 356 8.64 -0.44 26.92
C LEU A 356 9.99 0.04 27.40
N VAL A 357 10.19 1.37 27.41
CA VAL A 357 11.47 1.97 27.87
C VAL A 357 11.75 1.65 29.33
N SER A 358 10.71 1.52 30.16
CA SER A 358 10.83 1.06 31.55
C SER A 358 11.37 -0.37 31.71
N GLY A 359 11.45 -1.15 30.63
CA GLY A 359 11.81 -2.57 30.68
C GLY A 359 10.69 -3.51 31.14
N ARG A 360 9.52 -2.98 31.49
CA ARG A 360 8.33 -3.76 31.88
C ARG A 360 7.77 -4.52 30.66
N VAL A 361 7.36 -5.75 30.87
CA VAL A 361 6.66 -6.57 29.87
C VAL A 361 5.23 -6.82 30.34
N PRO A 362 4.22 -6.11 29.80
CA PRO A 362 2.85 -6.25 30.24
C PRO A 362 2.24 -7.59 29.80
N GLU A 363 1.57 -8.25 30.73
CA GLU A 363 0.62 -9.32 30.41
C GLU A 363 -0.76 -8.70 30.22
N THR A 364 -1.29 -8.73 29.00
CA THR A 364 -2.55 -8.07 28.67
C THR A 364 -3.53 -9.01 27.99
N PRO A 365 -4.85 -8.81 28.20
CA PRO A 365 -5.87 -9.47 27.40
C PRO A 365 -5.67 -9.20 25.90
N LYS A 366 -5.78 -10.23 25.08
CA LYS A 366 -5.75 -10.11 23.61
C LYS A 366 -7.04 -9.41 23.14
N ARG A 367 -6.90 -8.32 22.43
CA ARG A 367 -7.98 -7.50 21.86
C ARG A 367 -7.84 -7.33 20.36
N ALA A 368 -6.61 -7.27 19.86
CA ALA A 368 -6.32 -7.21 18.46
C ALA A 368 -6.53 -8.60 17.82
N ARG A 369 -6.97 -8.59 16.56
CA ARG A 369 -7.14 -9.83 15.80
C ARG A 369 -5.78 -10.48 15.58
N HIS A 370 -5.69 -11.75 15.96
CA HIS A 370 -4.55 -12.61 15.64
C HIS A 370 -4.69 -13.21 14.23
N VAL A 371 -3.60 -13.24 13.47
CA VAL A 371 -3.55 -13.86 12.14
C VAL A 371 -2.54 -15.00 12.19
N GLU A 372 -3.02 -16.23 12.12
CA GLU A 372 -2.17 -17.42 12.09
C GLU A 372 -1.54 -17.66 10.72
N LEU A 373 -2.21 -17.22 9.66
CA LEU A 373 -1.80 -17.40 8.28
C LEU A 373 -0.80 -16.31 7.84
N SER A 374 -0.11 -16.54 6.71
CA SER A 374 0.60 -15.43 6.08
C SER A 374 -0.37 -14.35 5.62
N HIS A 375 0.14 -13.15 5.40
CA HIS A 375 -0.67 -12.00 5.03
C HIS A 375 -1.51 -12.24 3.76
N GLU A 376 -0.91 -12.81 2.72
CA GLU A 376 -1.60 -13.18 1.48
C GLU A 376 -2.60 -14.32 1.70
N MET A 377 -2.29 -15.27 2.57
CA MET A 377 -3.20 -16.39 2.86
C MET A 377 -4.39 -15.97 3.71
N ASP A 378 -4.26 -14.92 4.53
CA ASP A 378 -5.40 -14.30 5.22
C ASP A 378 -6.36 -13.66 4.20
N TRP A 379 -5.83 -13.02 3.14
CA TRP A 379 -6.66 -12.52 2.06
C TRP A 379 -7.33 -13.68 1.27
N VAL A 380 -6.60 -14.75 0.94
CA VAL A 380 -7.18 -15.94 0.29
C VAL A 380 -8.32 -16.54 1.13
N ARG A 381 -8.16 -16.61 2.47
CA ARG A 381 -9.24 -17.02 3.39
C ARG A 381 -10.46 -16.11 3.22
N ALA A 382 -10.27 -14.79 3.27
CA ALA A 382 -11.36 -13.83 3.14
C ALA A 382 -12.06 -13.90 1.78
N CYS A 383 -11.33 -14.20 0.69
CA CYS A 383 -11.93 -14.43 -0.63
C CYS A 383 -12.87 -15.64 -0.66
N LYS A 384 -12.60 -16.67 0.13
CA LYS A 384 -13.38 -17.93 0.16
C LYS A 384 -14.56 -17.89 1.12
N GLU A 385 -14.65 -16.88 1.96
CA GLU A 385 -15.77 -16.69 2.88
C GLU A 385 -16.95 -16.02 2.17
N SER A 386 -18.17 -16.40 2.56
CA SER A 386 -19.37 -15.73 2.06
C SER A 386 -19.38 -14.27 2.48
N LYS A 387 -20.02 -13.41 1.71
CA LYS A 387 -20.07 -11.95 1.97
C LYS A 387 -20.62 -11.64 3.37
N GLU A 388 -21.58 -12.41 3.84
CA GLU A 388 -22.28 -12.22 5.12
C GLU A 388 -21.41 -12.60 6.33
N ASN A 389 -20.50 -13.56 6.15
CA ASN A 389 -19.66 -14.11 7.23
C ASN A 389 -18.19 -13.74 7.10
N ARG A 390 -17.84 -12.92 6.10
CA ARG A 390 -16.46 -12.57 5.83
C ARG A 390 -15.83 -11.81 6.98
N GLN A 391 -14.78 -12.38 7.54
CA GLN A 391 -13.90 -11.66 8.45
C GLN A 391 -12.90 -10.83 7.62
N MET A 392 -12.91 -9.52 7.82
CA MET A 392 -12.01 -8.60 7.14
C MET A 392 -10.54 -8.95 7.42
N THR A 393 -9.67 -8.72 6.44
CA THR A 393 -8.22 -8.84 6.62
C THR A 393 -7.70 -7.76 7.56
N ASN A 394 -6.48 -7.90 8.08
CA ASN A 394 -5.88 -6.86 8.94
C ASN A 394 -5.43 -5.61 8.14
N SER A 395 -5.58 -5.62 6.83
CA SER A 395 -5.31 -4.50 5.94
C SER A 395 -6.37 -4.40 4.84
N ASP A 396 -7.62 -4.66 5.21
CA ASP A 396 -8.77 -4.43 4.33
C ASP A 396 -8.84 -2.98 3.89
N PHE A 397 -9.40 -2.71 2.71
CA PHE A 397 -9.43 -1.34 2.17
C PHE A 397 -10.29 -0.38 3.00
N SER A 398 -11.15 -0.87 3.88
CA SER A 398 -11.84 -0.02 4.86
C SER A 398 -10.91 0.59 5.92
N GLU A 399 -9.78 -0.07 6.22
CA GLU A 399 -8.70 0.46 7.07
C GLU A 399 -7.55 1.02 6.22
N ALA A 400 -7.12 0.27 5.21
CA ALA A 400 -5.97 0.63 4.38
C ALA A 400 -6.20 1.90 3.53
N GLY A 401 -7.44 2.16 3.09
CA GLY A 401 -7.77 3.36 2.33
C GLY A 401 -7.58 4.64 3.16
N PRO A 402 -8.28 4.85 4.28
CA PRO A 402 -8.04 6.00 5.15
C PRO A 402 -6.60 6.10 5.66
N PHE A 403 -5.94 4.98 5.92
CA PHE A 403 -4.53 4.96 6.27
C PHE A 403 -3.64 5.48 5.12
N ASN A 404 -3.88 5.02 3.90
CA ASN A 404 -3.12 5.48 2.74
C ASN A 404 -3.39 6.95 2.41
N GLU A 405 -4.60 7.47 2.67
CA GLU A 405 -4.88 8.90 2.57
C GLU A 405 -3.96 9.72 3.49
N MET A 406 -3.73 9.27 4.74
CA MET A 406 -2.75 9.88 5.64
C MET A 406 -1.33 9.84 5.05
N VAL A 407 -0.90 8.71 4.50
CA VAL A 407 0.43 8.55 3.93
C VAL A 407 0.64 9.50 2.76
N VAL A 408 -0.28 9.51 1.80
CA VAL A 408 -0.21 10.40 0.62
C VAL A 408 -0.33 11.87 1.02
N MET A 409 -1.11 12.20 2.05
CA MET A 409 -1.20 13.56 2.60
C MET A 409 0.19 14.10 3.01
N GLY A 410 1.05 13.26 3.54
CA GLY A 410 2.43 13.65 3.85
C GLY A 410 3.24 14.01 2.60
N VAL A 411 3.05 13.27 1.51
CA VAL A 411 3.66 13.60 0.20
C VAL A 411 3.18 14.97 -0.28
N LEU A 412 1.87 15.23 -0.19
CA LEU A 412 1.29 16.54 -0.53
C LEU A 412 1.89 17.67 0.32
N ALA A 413 2.02 17.45 1.63
CA ALA A 413 2.57 18.45 2.54
C ALA A 413 4.03 18.81 2.21
N VAL A 414 4.84 17.84 1.83
CA VAL A 414 6.22 18.09 1.37
C VAL A 414 6.22 18.85 0.05
N ARG A 415 5.40 18.46 -0.92
CA ARG A 415 5.33 19.13 -2.22
C ARG A 415 4.78 20.55 -2.14
N LEU A 416 4.01 20.88 -1.10
CA LEU A 416 3.45 22.22 -0.82
C LEU A 416 4.29 23.01 0.21
N GLN A 417 5.44 22.51 0.66
CA GLN A 417 6.23 23.13 1.73
C GLN A 417 6.65 24.58 1.45
N ALA A 418 6.77 24.96 0.16
CA ALA A 418 7.11 26.32 -0.25
C ALA A 418 6.07 27.37 0.18
N LEU A 419 4.86 26.96 0.58
CA LEU A 419 3.85 27.82 1.19
C LEU A 419 4.22 28.28 2.62
N ASN A 420 5.22 27.66 3.25
CA ASN A 420 5.76 28.01 4.58
C ASN A 420 4.68 28.13 5.67
N LYS A 421 3.69 27.25 5.66
CA LYS A 421 2.60 27.25 6.64
C LYS A 421 2.13 25.82 6.97
N VAL A 422 1.46 25.69 8.11
CA VAL A 422 0.70 24.48 8.44
C VAL A 422 -0.53 24.44 7.55
N LEU A 423 -0.70 23.35 6.83
CA LEU A 423 -1.85 23.10 5.96
C LEU A 423 -2.99 22.53 6.78
N LYS A 424 -4.21 23.07 6.62
CA LYS A 424 -5.43 22.57 7.27
C LYS A 424 -6.22 21.71 6.32
N TRP A 425 -6.58 20.53 6.74
CA TRP A 425 -7.23 19.51 5.94
C TRP A 425 -8.68 19.23 6.37
N ASP A 426 -9.58 19.23 5.42
CA ASP A 426 -10.95 18.72 5.54
C ASP A 426 -10.97 17.32 4.91
N GLY A 427 -10.84 16.28 5.74
CA GLY A 427 -10.74 14.90 5.28
C GLY A 427 -12.01 14.38 4.64
N GLU A 428 -13.19 14.84 5.10
CA GLU A 428 -14.46 14.41 4.52
C GLU A 428 -14.61 14.86 3.07
N ASN A 429 -14.23 16.10 2.79
CA ASN A 429 -14.35 16.72 1.47
C ASN A 429 -13.07 16.65 0.63
N MET A 430 -12.01 16.01 1.13
CA MET A 430 -10.70 15.85 0.47
C MET A 430 -10.15 17.17 -0.06
N LYS A 431 -10.05 18.20 0.80
CA LYS A 431 -9.56 19.54 0.40
C LYS A 431 -8.76 20.23 1.50
N PHE A 432 -7.80 21.04 1.09
CA PHE A 432 -7.18 22.02 1.96
C PHE A 432 -8.11 23.23 2.16
N THR A 433 -8.22 23.70 3.40
CA THR A 433 -9.14 24.79 3.75
C THR A 433 -8.45 26.16 3.90
N ASN A 434 -7.12 26.18 3.87
CA ASN A 434 -6.34 27.39 4.08
C ASN A 434 -5.31 27.68 2.97
N ILE A 435 -5.54 27.18 1.77
CA ILE A 435 -4.83 27.61 0.57
C ILE A 435 -5.75 28.59 -0.20
N SER A 436 -5.30 29.83 -0.36
CA SER A 436 -6.06 30.86 -1.07
C SER A 436 -5.99 30.65 -2.59
N PRO A 437 -7.07 31.00 -3.36
CA PRO A 437 -7.08 30.86 -4.82
C PRO A 437 -6.01 31.67 -5.56
N ASP A 438 -5.51 32.74 -4.98
CA ASP A 438 -4.48 33.62 -5.54
C ASP A 438 -3.06 33.27 -5.07
N GLU A 439 -2.94 32.31 -4.15
CA GLU A 439 -1.66 31.89 -3.57
C GLU A 439 -0.81 31.15 -4.60
N LYS A 440 0.47 31.48 -4.65
CA LYS A 440 1.43 30.92 -5.62
C LYS A 440 2.64 30.33 -4.91
N LEU A 441 3.24 29.33 -5.52
CA LEU A 441 4.50 28.74 -5.10
C LEU A 441 5.45 28.55 -6.29
N ARG A 442 6.73 28.34 -6.01
CA ARG A 442 7.75 27.92 -6.99
C ARG A 442 8.41 26.66 -6.51
N ILE A 443 8.71 25.76 -7.43
CA ILE A 443 9.42 24.51 -7.15
C ILE A 443 10.77 24.56 -7.87
N MET A 444 11.80 24.02 -7.24
CA MET A 444 13.14 23.98 -7.80
C MET A 444 13.19 23.00 -8.98
N ILE A 445 13.73 23.43 -10.11
CA ILE A 445 13.97 22.61 -11.30
C ILE A 445 15.40 22.07 -11.26
N GLU A 446 16.36 22.92 -10.88
CA GLU A 446 17.79 22.60 -10.86
C GLU A 446 18.43 23.11 -9.56
N ASP A 447 19.24 22.28 -8.92
CA ASP A 447 20.07 22.62 -7.77
C ASP A 447 21.52 22.26 -8.09
N GLY A 448 22.15 23.11 -8.88
CA GLY A 448 23.53 22.92 -9.35
C GLY A 448 24.53 23.64 -8.44
N PHE A 449 25.70 23.03 -8.30
CA PHE A 449 26.85 23.61 -7.64
C PHE A 449 28.09 23.38 -8.52
N SER A 450 28.88 24.42 -8.71
CA SER A 450 30.18 24.34 -9.40
C SER A 450 31.21 25.24 -8.73
N VAL A 451 32.46 24.95 -8.95
CA VAL A 451 33.55 25.81 -8.52
C VAL A 451 34.28 26.30 -9.77
N ASN A 452 34.24 27.62 -10.03
CA ASN A 452 34.90 28.25 -11.16
C ASN A 452 36.02 29.15 -10.63
N ASP A 453 37.27 28.90 -11.02
CA ASP A 453 38.47 29.63 -10.56
C ASP A 453 38.57 29.76 -9.02
N GLY A 454 38.21 28.67 -8.31
CA GLY A 454 38.22 28.62 -6.84
C GLY A 454 37.02 29.26 -6.16
N HIS A 455 36.06 29.80 -6.91
CA HIS A 455 34.85 30.42 -6.37
C HIS A 455 33.61 29.52 -6.53
N PRO A 456 32.81 29.33 -5.44
CA PRO A 456 31.56 28.57 -5.54
C PRO A 456 30.51 29.32 -6.34
N THR A 457 29.84 28.58 -7.23
CA THR A 457 28.71 29.07 -8.03
C THR A 457 27.51 28.16 -7.78
N PHE A 458 26.36 28.76 -7.45
CA PHE A 458 25.11 28.08 -7.18
C PHE A 458 24.14 28.31 -8.34
N ASN A 459 23.88 27.28 -9.11
CA ASN A 459 22.99 27.34 -10.28
C ASN A 459 21.62 26.80 -9.89
N LYS A 460 20.79 27.64 -9.23
CA LYS A 460 19.44 27.28 -8.81
C LYS A 460 18.43 27.88 -9.77
N THR A 461 17.61 27.03 -10.36
CA THR A 461 16.49 27.46 -11.20
C THR A 461 15.17 26.95 -10.60
N TYR A 462 14.11 27.71 -10.83
CA TYR A 462 12.78 27.45 -10.30
C TYR A 462 11.74 27.56 -11.41
N THR A 463 10.60 26.90 -11.21
CA THR A 463 9.43 27.11 -12.06
C THR A 463 8.99 28.56 -12.06
N ASP A 464 8.26 28.98 -13.09
CA ASP A 464 7.39 30.13 -12.97
C ASP A 464 6.44 29.95 -11.78
N PRO A 465 5.90 31.07 -11.21
CA PRO A 465 4.93 30.97 -10.15
C PRO A 465 3.69 30.18 -10.58
N ILE A 466 3.44 29.01 -9.93
CA ILE A 466 2.27 28.16 -10.18
C ILE A 466 1.20 28.42 -9.13
N ASN A 467 -0.06 28.30 -9.50
CA ASN A 467 -1.18 28.42 -8.56
C ASN A 467 -1.14 27.25 -7.55
N ALA A 468 -1.06 27.57 -6.27
CA ALA A 468 -0.88 26.59 -5.21
C ALA A 468 -2.14 25.72 -4.99
N LEU A 469 -3.34 26.29 -5.13
CA LEU A 469 -4.58 25.54 -4.96
C LEU A 469 -4.82 24.58 -6.12
N GLU A 470 -4.56 24.99 -7.36
CA GLU A 470 -4.66 24.12 -8.53
C GLU A 470 -3.66 22.97 -8.44
N PHE A 471 -2.42 23.27 -8.04
CA PHE A 471 -1.37 22.28 -7.84
C PHE A 471 -1.75 21.27 -6.73
N ALA A 472 -2.30 21.75 -5.60
CA ALA A 472 -2.80 20.89 -4.54
C ALA A 472 -3.95 19.99 -5.01
N ASN A 473 -4.92 20.53 -5.74
CA ASN A 473 -6.05 19.78 -6.27
C ASN A 473 -5.61 18.70 -7.27
N GLU A 474 -4.62 19.01 -8.14
CA GLU A 474 -4.04 18.02 -9.05
C GLU A 474 -3.38 16.86 -8.30
N MET A 475 -2.73 17.10 -7.18
CA MET A 475 -2.12 16.03 -6.37
C MET A 475 -3.16 15.24 -5.56
N ILE A 476 -4.27 15.87 -5.15
CA ILE A 476 -5.38 15.19 -4.48
C ILE A 476 -6.06 14.24 -5.45
N LYS A 477 -6.25 14.66 -6.70
CA LYS A 477 -6.87 13.89 -7.77
C LYS A 477 -6.16 14.16 -9.09
N HIS A 478 -5.36 13.19 -9.53
CA HIS A 478 -4.59 13.30 -10.77
C HIS A 478 -5.47 13.39 -12.03
N ASN A 479 -5.05 14.22 -12.97
CA ASN A 479 -5.56 14.23 -14.33
C ASN A 479 -4.78 13.22 -15.16
N TYR A 480 -5.44 12.18 -15.59
CA TYR A 480 -4.82 11.09 -16.32
C TYR A 480 -4.64 11.44 -17.80
N ARG A 481 -3.60 10.89 -18.40
CA ARG A 481 -3.36 10.91 -19.83
C ARG A 481 -4.55 10.30 -20.59
N ALA A 482 -4.78 10.78 -21.81
CA ALA A 482 -5.86 10.28 -22.68
C ALA A 482 -5.81 8.75 -22.83
N GLY A 483 -6.97 8.10 -22.77
CA GLY A 483 -7.10 6.65 -22.83
C GLY A 483 -7.01 5.93 -21.46
N TRP A 484 -6.76 6.67 -20.36
CA TRP A 484 -6.73 6.15 -19.00
C TRP A 484 -7.81 6.82 -18.17
N LYS A 485 -8.64 6.04 -17.51
CA LYS A 485 -9.77 6.57 -16.70
C LYS A 485 -10.07 5.65 -15.52
N LEU A 486 -10.28 6.24 -14.35
CA LEU A 486 -10.89 5.56 -13.21
C LEU A 486 -12.41 5.46 -13.38
N PRO A 487 -13.04 4.45 -12.76
CA PRO A 487 -14.49 4.46 -12.58
C PRO A 487 -14.95 5.66 -11.75
N ASP A 488 -16.24 5.96 -11.83
CA ASP A 488 -16.82 7.01 -11.00
C ASP A 488 -16.86 6.60 -9.53
N MET A 489 -16.62 7.57 -8.63
CA MET A 489 -16.70 7.33 -7.21
C MET A 489 -18.13 6.96 -6.80
N PRO A 490 -18.34 5.82 -6.12
CA PRO A 490 -19.65 5.49 -5.57
C PRO A 490 -20.14 6.57 -4.59
N ARG A 491 -21.44 6.83 -4.61
CA ARG A 491 -22.10 7.78 -3.70
C ARG A 491 -22.08 7.30 -2.25
#